data_dd7a77d1063abae87510376b418c5143
#
_entry.id   dd7a77d1063abae87510376b418c5143
#
_cell.length_a   1.000
_cell.length_b   1.000
_cell.length_c   1.000
_cell.angle_alpha   90.00
_cell.angle_beta   90.00
_cell.angle_gamma   90.00
#
_symmetry.space_group_name_H-M   'P 1'
#
loop_
_entity.id
_entity.type
_entity.pdbx_description
1 polymer ?
#
loop_
_entity_poly.entity_id
_entity_poly.type
_entity_poly.pdbx_seq_one_letter_code
_entity_poly.pdbx_strand_id
1 'polypeptide(L)'
;MNIGNVFMKFGETETSVPIKLTSWGKSDARSITYTLYYMETGENVGPTTFTFDQPITYGETREVIFPIKTGTKLGTADVILNITEVNGQYNEATIGSIYITCCTVNKIPHKRVLVEDYAAMWCWYCPIGLVATDAIARMYPEDVVPVSVHKTDAISQAVSYSVYDGLIAQYANTLPAVWIARDTKAAGYDVTDAFKIEKERVTCMNIDVEAQWDETNDNIRVTTQVEPCMAPAADDTYAIGYVLTASGLTNEQWVQEANYSEYASDTYKDAPEEMKFYADINNYVEGYSKVKGVVFNHVAIESQGMQRGLANSLTGSFYSNEVKKHSTIFHNISKYSVISDRSKIEIVAVLFNTKTRKIENAARCYVGDGKDGPTGIEQITRPIAAKNSGIYDLQGRRVSGKPQAGMYIVNGKKMMIK
;
A
#
# COMPACT_ATOMS: atom_id res chain seq x y z
N MET A 1 23.44 -6.43 16.72
CA MET A 1 22.02 -6.27 16.30
C MET A 1 21.95 -6.60 14.83
N ASN A 2 20.93 -7.34 14.37
CA ASN A 2 20.77 -7.64 12.95
C ASN A 2 19.56 -6.87 12.41
N ILE A 3 19.74 -6.10 11.34
CA ILE A 3 18.66 -5.48 10.59
C ILE A 3 18.36 -6.46 9.44
N GLY A 4 17.10 -6.87 9.35
CA GLY A 4 16.66 -7.80 8.32
C GLY A 4 16.93 -7.30 6.90
N ASN A 5 16.45 -8.03 5.92
CA ASN A 5 16.73 -7.79 4.50
C ASN A 5 16.45 -6.34 4.06
N VAL A 6 17.48 -5.64 3.63
CA VAL A 6 17.39 -4.35 2.97
C VAL A 6 17.54 -4.58 1.47
N PHE A 7 16.48 -4.34 0.71
CA PHE A 7 16.52 -4.48 -0.74
C PHE A 7 17.21 -3.29 -1.41
N MET A 8 18.11 -3.59 -2.33
CA MET A 8 18.86 -2.62 -3.12
C MET A 8 18.75 -2.98 -4.60
N LYS A 9 18.53 -2.00 -5.44
CA LYS A 9 18.39 -2.25 -6.88
C LYS A 9 19.76 -2.35 -7.53
N PHE A 10 20.01 -3.45 -8.22
CA PHE A 10 21.26 -3.67 -8.97
C PHE A 10 21.50 -2.55 -10.00
N GLY A 11 22.73 -2.04 -10.04
CA GLY A 11 23.11 -0.92 -10.92
C GLY A 11 22.95 0.47 -10.30
N GLU A 12 22.32 0.61 -9.14
CA GLU A 12 22.39 1.83 -8.34
C GLU A 12 23.71 1.87 -7.56
N THR A 13 24.21 3.06 -7.25
CA THR A 13 25.52 3.21 -6.55
C THR A 13 25.38 2.99 -5.06
N GLU A 14 24.31 3.48 -4.47
CA GLU A 14 24.03 3.41 -3.03
C GLU A 14 22.52 3.46 -2.73
N THR A 15 22.17 2.99 -1.56
CA THR A 15 20.80 3.02 -1.01
C THR A 15 20.83 3.69 0.36
N SER A 16 19.86 4.55 0.62
CA SER A 16 19.65 5.17 1.93
C SER A 16 18.98 4.20 2.88
N VAL A 17 19.67 3.79 3.95
CA VAL A 17 19.17 2.80 4.91
C VAL A 17 18.84 3.48 6.24
N PRO A 18 17.56 3.53 6.66
CA PRO A 18 17.16 4.08 7.93
C PRO A 18 17.47 3.11 9.09
N ILE A 19 18.17 3.61 10.10
CA ILE A 19 18.52 2.83 11.29
C ILE A 19 18.13 3.62 12.53
N LYS A 20 17.40 2.98 13.45
CA LYS A 20 17.01 3.58 14.72
C LYS A 20 18.14 3.45 15.73
N LEU A 21 18.65 4.58 16.21
CA LEU A 21 19.66 4.69 17.24
C LEU A 21 19.04 5.23 18.53
N THR A 22 19.35 4.61 19.67
CA THR A 22 18.92 5.07 21.00
C THR A 22 20.13 5.50 21.79
N SER A 23 20.09 6.70 22.38
CA SER A 23 21.16 7.20 23.24
C SER A 23 20.96 6.72 24.69
N TRP A 24 21.97 6.00 25.22
CA TRP A 24 22.04 5.60 26.62
C TRP A 24 23.26 6.24 27.33
N GLY A 25 23.91 7.20 26.69
CA GLY A 25 25.06 7.89 27.23
C GLY A 25 24.71 8.89 28.33
N LYS A 26 25.67 9.22 29.18
CA LYS A 26 25.51 10.25 30.23
C LYS A 26 25.38 11.68 29.67
N SER A 27 25.83 11.90 28.46
CA SER A 27 25.70 13.17 27.75
C SER A 27 24.91 12.98 26.45
N ASP A 28 24.22 14.04 26.04
CA ASP A 28 23.49 14.06 24.77
C ASP A 28 24.43 13.76 23.59
N ALA A 29 24.00 12.89 22.70
CA ALA A 29 24.76 12.57 21.50
C ALA A 29 24.57 13.66 20.46
N ARG A 30 25.64 14.39 20.13
CA ARG A 30 25.68 15.49 19.12
C ARG A 30 26.24 15.03 17.79
N SER A 31 27.10 14.02 17.82
CA SER A 31 27.69 13.42 16.63
C SER A 31 28.03 11.94 16.87
N ILE A 32 28.09 11.19 15.78
CA ILE A 32 28.62 9.82 15.76
C ILE A 32 29.70 9.72 14.69
N THR A 33 30.73 8.94 14.96
CA THR A 33 31.70 8.50 13.94
C THR A 33 31.47 7.03 13.68
N TYR A 34 31.42 6.63 12.42
CA TYR A 34 31.13 5.26 12.03
C TYR A 34 31.99 4.78 10.88
N THR A 35 32.13 3.47 10.74
CA THR A 35 32.70 2.76 9.57
C THR A 35 31.69 1.76 9.02
N LEU A 36 31.81 1.46 7.72
CA LEU A 36 31.06 0.41 7.03
C LEU A 36 32.03 -0.64 6.49
N TYR A 37 31.83 -1.88 6.89
CA TYR A 37 32.59 -3.00 6.36
C TYR A 37 31.70 -3.85 5.45
N TYR A 38 32.07 -3.96 4.16
CA TYR A 38 31.34 -4.69 3.13
C TYR A 38 31.87 -6.11 3.03
N MET A 39 31.13 -7.10 3.50
CA MET A 39 31.57 -8.51 3.51
C MET A 39 31.71 -9.09 2.10
N GLU A 40 31.00 -8.57 1.11
CA GLU A 40 31.10 -9.01 -0.29
C GLU A 40 32.50 -8.70 -0.89
N THR A 41 33.03 -7.53 -0.63
CA THR A 41 34.27 -7.01 -1.26
C THR A 41 35.44 -6.98 -0.33
N GLY A 42 35.23 -7.08 0.99
CA GLY A 42 36.24 -6.85 2.02
C GLY A 42 36.62 -5.38 2.20
N GLU A 43 35.88 -4.47 1.58
CA GLU A 43 36.13 -3.03 1.66
C GLU A 43 35.68 -2.47 3.03
N ASN A 44 36.53 -1.60 3.59
CA ASN A 44 36.20 -0.83 4.78
C ASN A 44 36.13 0.66 4.41
N VAL A 45 34.98 1.30 4.63
CA VAL A 45 34.72 2.70 4.30
C VAL A 45 34.58 3.51 5.58
N GLY A 46 35.17 4.69 5.61
CA GLY A 46 35.19 5.57 6.77
C GLY A 46 36.57 5.57 7.44
N PRO A 47 36.72 6.21 8.63
CA PRO A 47 35.63 6.71 9.49
C PRO A 47 34.92 7.93 8.89
N THR A 48 33.61 7.99 9.08
CA THR A 48 32.75 9.11 8.67
C THR A 48 32.03 9.67 9.90
N THR A 49 32.06 11.00 10.06
CA THR A 49 31.36 11.65 11.18
C THR A 49 30.04 12.24 10.70
N PHE A 50 28.95 11.88 11.36
CA PHE A 50 27.62 12.44 11.19
C PHE A 50 27.28 13.32 12.40
N THR A 51 26.89 14.56 12.16
CA THR A 51 26.48 15.52 13.19
C THR A 51 24.97 15.70 13.15
N PHE A 52 24.32 15.59 14.32
CA PHE A 52 22.88 15.76 14.44
C PHE A 52 22.51 17.24 14.51
N ASP A 53 21.47 17.64 13.80
CA ASP A 53 20.92 19.01 13.87
C ASP A 53 20.41 19.33 15.29
N GLN A 54 19.81 18.34 15.95
CA GLN A 54 19.45 18.38 17.36
C GLN A 54 20.09 17.19 18.07
N PRO A 55 20.65 17.36 19.25
CA PRO A 55 21.24 16.24 20.02
C PRO A 55 20.20 15.14 20.29
N ILE A 56 20.64 13.90 20.38
CA ILE A 56 19.82 12.77 20.85
C ILE A 56 20.02 12.68 22.37
N THR A 57 18.96 12.92 23.14
CA THR A 57 19.00 12.90 24.59
C THR A 57 18.91 11.49 25.16
N TYR A 58 19.18 11.33 26.45
CA TYR A 58 19.14 10.03 27.14
C TYR A 58 17.77 9.35 26.97
N GLY A 59 17.76 8.10 26.51
CA GLY A 59 16.56 7.30 26.24
C GLY A 59 15.81 7.66 24.96
N GLU A 60 16.19 8.74 24.27
CA GLU A 60 15.59 9.09 22.99
C GLU A 60 16.08 8.16 21.90
N THR A 61 15.14 7.75 21.02
CA THR A 61 15.42 6.98 19.80
C THR A 61 15.20 7.87 18.59
N ARG A 62 16.19 7.90 17.69
CA ARG A 62 16.11 8.67 16.44
C ARG A 62 16.48 7.79 15.27
N GLU A 63 15.78 7.96 14.17
CA GLU A 63 16.13 7.36 12.89
C GLU A 63 17.23 8.17 12.22
N VAL A 64 18.30 7.48 11.82
CA VAL A 64 19.46 8.04 11.13
C VAL A 64 19.62 7.31 9.80
N ILE A 65 19.79 8.06 8.72
CA ILE A 65 19.95 7.52 7.37
C ILE A 65 21.44 7.28 7.09
N PHE A 66 21.78 6.03 6.74
CA PHE A 66 23.12 5.66 6.35
C PHE A 66 23.18 5.35 4.84
N PRO A 67 24.08 5.97 4.06
CA PRO A 67 24.31 5.61 2.67
C PRO A 67 25.12 4.30 2.63
N ILE A 68 24.53 3.26 2.04
CA ILE A 68 25.15 1.94 1.91
C ILE A 68 25.31 1.64 0.42
N LYS A 69 26.53 1.31 -0.02
CA LYS A 69 26.81 0.92 -1.40
C LYS A 69 26.02 -0.32 -1.79
N THR A 70 25.43 -0.29 -2.95
CA THR A 70 24.75 -1.45 -3.53
C THR A 70 25.76 -2.54 -3.87
N GLY A 71 25.36 -3.81 -3.71
CA GLY A 71 26.21 -4.96 -4.04
C GLY A 71 26.62 -5.00 -5.51
N THR A 72 27.76 -5.57 -5.79
CA THR A 72 28.34 -5.66 -7.13
C THR A 72 27.75 -6.77 -7.99
N LYS A 73 26.97 -7.67 -7.38
CA LYS A 73 26.26 -8.79 -8.00
C LYS A 73 24.92 -9.04 -7.33
N LEU A 74 24.02 -9.71 -8.04
CA LEU A 74 22.73 -10.14 -7.47
C LEU A 74 22.94 -11.15 -6.33
N GLY A 75 22.15 -11.03 -5.27
CA GLY A 75 22.19 -11.91 -4.11
C GLY A 75 22.26 -11.14 -2.79
N THR A 76 22.60 -11.84 -1.73
CA THR A 76 22.69 -11.29 -0.38
C THR A 76 24.14 -11.18 0.08
N ALA A 77 24.45 -10.07 0.75
CA ALA A 77 25.70 -9.87 1.45
C ALA A 77 25.49 -8.99 2.67
N ASP A 78 26.24 -9.24 3.74
CA ASP A 78 26.14 -8.43 4.93
C ASP A 78 27.07 -7.21 4.86
N VAL A 79 26.56 -6.09 5.40
CA VAL A 79 27.34 -4.89 5.69
C VAL A 79 27.35 -4.68 7.20
N ILE A 80 28.52 -4.45 7.77
CA ILE A 80 28.65 -4.18 9.20
C ILE A 80 28.86 -2.67 9.39
N LEU A 81 27.86 -2.02 9.99
CA LEU A 81 27.96 -0.66 10.46
C LEU A 81 28.53 -0.68 11.88
N ASN A 82 29.69 -0.06 12.10
CA ASN A 82 30.31 0.11 13.40
C ASN A 82 30.27 1.57 13.82
N ILE A 83 29.58 1.89 14.92
CA ILE A 83 29.64 3.22 15.53
C ILE A 83 30.84 3.21 16.51
N THR A 84 31.92 3.88 16.09
CA THR A 84 33.20 3.87 16.80
C THR A 84 33.31 4.95 17.87
N GLU A 85 32.67 6.11 17.62
CA GLU A 85 32.72 7.24 18.54
C GLU A 85 31.35 7.92 18.68
N VAL A 86 31.12 8.53 19.83
CA VAL A 86 30.03 9.46 20.11
C VAL A 86 30.66 10.75 20.65
N ASN A 87 30.34 11.90 20.05
CA ASN A 87 30.94 13.21 20.40
C ASN A 87 32.47 13.23 20.38
N GLY A 88 33.10 12.46 19.47
CA GLY A 88 34.54 12.33 19.37
C GLY A 88 35.21 11.51 20.46
N GLN A 89 34.43 10.79 21.27
CA GLN A 89 34.91 9.87 22.31
C GLN A 89 34.56 8.44 21.93
N TYR A 90 35.38 7.47 22.32
CA TYR A 90 35.13 6.06 22.06
C TYR A 90 33.72 5.65 22.49
N ASN A 91 33.01 4.92 21.62
CA ASN A 91 31.68 4.42 21.90
C ASN A 91 31.73 3.24 22.89
N GLU A 92 31.32 3.45 24.12
CA GLU A 92 31.30 2.43 25.19
C GLU A 92 30.04 1.55 25.15
N ALA A 93 29.14 1.72 24.15
CA ALA A 93 27.92 0.94 24.05
C ALA A 93 28.25 -0.56 23.88
N THR A 94 27.50 -1.41 24.58
CA THR A 94 27.64 -2.89 24.50
C THR A 94 27.39 -3.41 23.08
N ILE A 95 26.56 -2.68 22.28
CA ILE A 95 26.26 -2.99 20.89
C ILE A 95 26.72 -1.78 20.06
N GLY A 96 27.98 -1.82 19.63
CA GLY A 96 28.55 -0.82 18.70
C GLY A 96 28.43 -1.23 17.24
N SER A 97 28.18 -2.52 16.95
CA SER A 97 28.09 -3.06 15.59
C SER A 97 26.69 -3.50 15.22
N ILE A 98 26.26 -3.13 14.04
CA ILE A 98 24.94 -3.46 13.45
C ILE A 98 25.22 -4.22 12.16
N TYR A 99 24.66 -5.44 12.05
CA TYR A 99 24.72 -6.25 10.84
C TYR A 99 23.51 -5.93 9.98
N ILE A 100 23.71 -5.58 8.73
CA ILE A 100 22.69 -5.22 7.75
C ILE A 100 22.76 -6.24 6.63
N THR A 101 21.74 -7.07 6.47
CA THR A 101 21.65 -8.00 5.36
C THR A 101 21.13 -7.26 4.13
N CYS A 102 22.04 -6.96 3.19
CA CYS A 102 21.75 -6.28 1.94
C CYS A 102 21.38 -7.30 0.85
N CYS A 103 20.23 -7.11 0.23
CA CYS A 103 19.71 -7.96 -0.85
C CYS A 103 19.74 -7.17 -2.15
N THR A 104 20.76 -7.40 -2.98
CA THR A 104 20.87 -6.76 -4.30
C THR A 104 20.02 -7.53 -5.30
N VAL A 105 18.99 -6.86 -5.85
CA VAL A 105 17.96 -7.46 -6.71
C VAL A 105 17.76 -6.65 -8.00
N ASN A 106 17.23 -7.29 -9.04
CA ASN A 106 16.89 -6.60 -10.29
C ASN A 106 15.73 -5.62 -10.12
N LYS A 107 14.73 -6.02 -9.34
CA LYS A 107 13.50 -5.23 -9.08
C LYS A 107 13.16 -5.36 -7.62
N ILE A 108 13.03 -4.21 -6.94
CA ILE A 108 12.54 -4.19 -5.56
C ILE A 108 11.03 -4.44 -5.59
N PRO A 109 10.50 -5.40 -4.82
CA PRO A 109 9.07 -5.65 -4.78
C PRO A 109 8.29 -4.45 -4.25
N HIS A 110 7.19 -4.14 -4.92
CA HIS A 110 6.25 -3.14 -4.43
C HIS A 110 5.29 -3.79 -3.44
N LYS A 111 5.46 -3.51 -2.15
CA LYS A 111 4.53 -3.96 -1.11
C LYS A 111 3.26 -3.15 -1.16
N ARG A 112 2.14 -3.81 -1.51
CA ARG A 112 0.79 -3.27 -1.40
C ARG A 112 0.06 -3.96 -0.26
N VAL A 113 -0.78 -3.21 0.42
CA VAL A 113 -1.44 -3.66 1.65
C VAL A 113 -2.93 -3.82 1.40
N LEU A 114 -3.43 -5.03 1.61
CA LEU A 114 -4.87 -5.30 1.62
C LEU A 114 -5.49 -4.63 2.86
N VAL A 115 -6.51 -3.79 2.63
CA VAL A 115 -7.33 -3.16 3.67
C VAL A 115 -8.77 -3.62 3.48
N GLU A 116 -9.27 -4.41 4.43
CA GLU A 116 -10.63 -4.95 4.38
C GLU A 116 -11.50 -4.27 5.42
N ASP A 117 -12.54 -3.57 4.97
CA ASP A 117 -13.59 -3.01 5.82
C ASP A 117 -14.81 -3.93 5.81
N TYR A 118 -15.16 -4.46 6.96
CA TYR A 118 -16.40 -5.21 7.16
C TYR A 118 -17.44 -4.27 7.76
N ALA A 119 -18.51 -4.04 7.00
CA ALA A 119 -19.53 -3.07 7.30
C ALA A 119 -20.96 -3.62 7.10
N ALA A 120 -21.96 -2.85 7.52
CA ALA A 120 -23.37 -3.09 7.21
C ALA A 120 -24.14 -1.77 7.24
N MET A 121 -25.16 -1.66 6.38
CA MET A 121 -26.00 -0.46 6.31
C MET A 121 -26.83 -0.23 7.60
N TRP A 122 -27.13 -1.26 8.37
CA TRP A 122 -27.81 -1.19 9.66
C TRP A 122 -26.87 -0.91 10.84
N CYS A 123 -25.57 -0.78 10.61
CA CYS A 123 -24.56 -0.58 11.66
C CYS A 123 -24.30 0.90 11.87
N TRP A 124 -24.69 1.44 13.01
CA TRP A 124 -24.63 2.86 13.36
C TRP A 124 -23.21 3.44 13.38
N TYR A 125 -22.21 2.61 13.65
CA TYR A 125 -20.79 3.01 13.71
C TYR A 125 -20.00 2.70 12.43
N CYS A 126 -20.62 2.02 11.46
CA CYS A 126 -19.93 1.61 10.23
C CYS A 126 -19.47 2.75 9.31
N PRO A 127 -20.06 3.95 9.33
CA PRO A 127 -19.49 5.10 8.62
C PRO A 127 -18.00 5.33 8.93
N ILE A 128 -17.54 5.03 10.15
CA ILE A 128 -16.10 5.14 10.51
C ILE A 128 -15.22 4.23 9.62
N GLY A 129 -15.61 2.98 9.44
CA GLY A 129 -14.86 2.03 8.61
C GLY A 129 -14.89 2.42 7.13
N LEU A 130 -16.07 2.78 6.60
CA LEU A 130 -16.23 3.26 5.22
C LEU A 130 -15.33 4.46 4.94
N VAL A 131 -15.38 5.47 5.83
CA VAL A 131 -14.56 6.68 5.73
C VAL A 131 -13.06 6.36 5.83
N ALA A 132 -12.66 5.50 6.77
CA ALA A 132 -11.27 5.13 6.94
C ALA A 132 -10.71 4.46 5.69
N THR A 133 -11.49 3.56 5.07
CA THR A 133 -11.08 2.82 3.87
C THR A 133 -11.00 3.75 2.66
N ASP A 134 -11.98 4.62 2.44
CA ASP A 134 -11.96 5.60 1.34
C ASP A 134 -10.81 6.61 1.52
N ALA A 135 -10.60 7.12 2.74
CA ALA A 135 -9.56 8.09 3.02
C ALA A 135 -8.16 7.51 2.77
N ILE A 136 -7.86 6.30 3.27
CA ILE A 136 -6.54 5.69 3.07
C ILE A 136 -6.31 5.28 1.61
N ALA A 137 -7.35 4.83 0.90
CA ALA A 137 -7.27 4.53 -0.52
C ALA A 137 -6.95 5.77 -1.36
N ARG A 138 -7.50 6.93 -0.98
CA ARG A 138 -7.22 8.23 -1.61
C ARG A 138 -5.82 8.74 -1.27
N MET A 139 -5.37 8.59 -0.03
CA MET A 139 -4.04 9.06 0.42
C MET A 139 -2.89 8.22 -0.16
N TYR A 140 -3.10 6.92 -0.33
CA TYR A 140 -2.07 5.96 -0.78
C TYR A 140 -2.58 5.09 -1.93
N PRO A 141 -2.96 5.68 -3.08
CA PRO A 141 -3.64 4.97 -4.17
C PRO A 141 -2.81 3.83 -4.77
N GLU A 142 -1.49 3.94 -4.74
CA GLU A 142 -0.57 2.93 -5.29
C GLU A 142 -0.25 1.81 -4.29
N ASP A 143 -0.44 2.06 -3.00
CA ASP A 143 0.03 1.17 -1.94
C ASP A 143 -1.12 0.42 -1.24
N VAL A 144 -2.34 0.95 -1.32
CA VAL A 144 -3.53 0.37 -0.67
C VAL A 144 -4.35 -0.44 -1.67
N VAL A 145 -4.78 -1.61 -1.26
CA VAL A 145 -5.74 -2.47 -1.95
C VAL A 145 -7.00 -2.56 -1.08
N PRO A 146 -8.00 -1.67 -1.28
CA PRO A 146 -9.17 -1.60 -0.44
C PRO A 146 -10.24 -2.58 -0.87
N VAL A 147 -10.94 -3.16 0.11
CA VAL A 147 -12.11 -4.04 -0.12
C VAL A 147 -13.13 -3.80 0.99
N SER A 148 -14.35 -3.43 0.62
CA SER A 148 -15.47 -3.27 1.55
C SER A 148 -16.40 -4.48 1.46
N VAL A 149 -16.63 -5.16 2.59
CA VAL A 149 -17.42 -6.39 2.67
C VAL A 149 -18.69 -6.13 3.48
N HIS A 150 -19.84 -6.18 2.82
CA HIS A 150 -21.13 -5.94 3.45
C HIS A 150 -21.72 -7.20 4.09
N LYS A 151 -22.27 -7.05 5.31
CA LYS A 151 -22.83 -8.14 6.10
C LYS A 151 -24.34 -7.98 6.29
N THR A 152 -25.13 -8.89 5.75
CA THR A 152 -26.57 -9.05 6.00
C THR A 152 -27.36 -7.73 5.82
N ASP A 153 -27.15 -7.06 4.70
CA ASP A 153 -27.83 -5.83 4.31
C ASP A 153 -28.26 -5.87 2.83
N ALA A 154 -28.80 -4.77 2.30
CA ALA A 154 -29.27 -4.70 0.91
C ALA A 154 -28.14 -4.88 -0.10
N ILE A 155 -26.93 -4.44 0.21
CA ILE A 155 -25.75 -4.65 -0.65
C ILE A 155 -25.36 -6.12 -0.64
N SER A 156 -25.24 -6.73 0.53
CA SER A 156 -24.88 -8.16 0.63
C SER A 156 -25.88 -9.09 -0.05
N GLN A 157 -27.16 -8.69 -0.17
CA GLN A 157 -28.19 -9.43 -0.90
C GLN A 157 -28.10 -9.26 -2.42
N ALA A 158 -27.48 -8.18 -2.89
CA ALA A 158 -27.33 -7.86 -4.32
C ALA A 158 -26.02 -8.37 -4.94
N VAL A 159 -25.13 -8.97 -4.14
CA VAL A 159 -23.85 -9.52 -4.58
C VAL A 159 -23.82 -11.05 -4.50
N SER A 160 -22.68 -11.69 -4.77
CA SER A 160 -22.57 -13.14 -4.68
C SER A 160 -22.76 -13.63 -3.24
N TYR A 161 -23.58 -14.66 -3.06
CA TYR A 161 -23.76 -15.31 -1.76
C TYR A 161 -22.44 -15.84 -1.16
N SER A 162 -21.52 -16.27 -2.02
CA SER A 162 -20.22 -16.79 -1.62
C SER A 162 -19.15 -15.73 -1.40
N VAL A 163 -19.52 -14.45 -1.55
CA VAL A 163 -18.58 -13.35 -1.28
C VAL A 163 -18.08 -13.45 0.16
N TYR A 164 -16.79 -13.66 0.32
CA TYR A 164 -16.13 -13.79 1.63
C TYR A 164 -16.74 -14.86 2.55
N ASP A 165 -17.33 -15.93 1.98
CA ASP A 165 -17.93 -17.02 2.74
C ASP A 165 -16.96 -17.58 3.79
N GLY A 166 -17.44 -17.72 5.02
CA GLY A 166 -16.65 -18.14 6.18
C GLY A 166 -15.74 -17.05 6.78
N LEU A 167 -15.36 -16.00 6.04
CA LEU A 167 -14.48 -14.93 6.55
C LEU A 167 -15.26 -13.88 7.33
N ILE A 168 -16.50 -13.60 6.95
CA ILE A 168 -17.37 -12.67 7.67
C ILE A 168 -17.53 -13.12 9.14
N ALA A 169 -17.72 -14.41 9.39
CA ALA A 169 -17.82 -14.97 10.74
C ALA A 169 -16.51 -14.81 11.53
N GLN A 170 -15.36 -14.85 10.86
CA GLN A 170 -14.05 -14.75 11.51
C GLN A 170 -13.66 -13.28 11.80
N TYR A 171 -13.87 -12.38 10.85
CA TYR A 171 -13.33 -11.01 10.90
C TYR A 171 -14.37 -9.95 11.28
N ALA A 172 -15.68 -10.25 11.18
CA ALA A 172 -16.78 -9.32 11.41
C ALA A 172 -17.65 -9.70 12.62
N ASN A 173 -17.05 -10.16 13.72
CA ASN A 173 -17.78 -10.44 14.97
C ASN A 173 -18.41 -9.18 15.55
N THR A 174 -17.72 -8.05 15.41
CA THR A 174 -18.22 -6.71 15.74
C THR A 174 -18.02 -5.81 14.53
N LEU A 175 -18.95 -4.87 14.28
CA LEU A 175 -18.86 -3.91 13.20
C LEU A 175 -18.74 -2.48 13.76
N PRO A 176 -18.04 -1.54 13.06
CA PRO A 176 -17.18 -1.81 11.90
C PRO A 176 -15.96 -2.65 12.27
N ALA A 177 -15.36 -3.31 11.28
CA ALA A 177 -14.13 -4.03 11.48
C ALA A 177 -13.19 -3.81 10.29
N VAL A 178 -12.24 -2.90 10.44
CA VAL A 178 -11.20 -2.65 9.43
C VAL A 178 -9.96 -3.46 9.76
N TRP A 179 -9.54 -4.30 8.83
CA TRP A 179 -8.38 -5.17 8.97
C TRP A 179 -7.28 -4.82 7.98
N ILE A 180 -6.07 -4.69 8.49
CA ILE A 180 -4.87 -4.46 7.70
C ILE A 180 -4.18 -5.81 7.49
N ALA A 181 -4.12 -6.27 6.23
CA ALA A 181 -3.56 -7.58 5.84
C ALA A 181 -4.06 -8.76 6.69
N ARG A 182 -5.26 -8.68 7.27
CA ARG A 182 -5.84 -9.64 8.23
C ARG A 182 -5.00 -9.95 9.47
N ASP A 183 -3.97 -9.15 9.72
CA ASP A 183 -3.05 -9.32 10.86
C ASP A 183 -3.39 -8.31 11.97
N THR A 184 -3.73 -7.08 11.61
CA THR A 184 -4.05 -6.01 12.57
C THR A 184 -5.46 -5.48 12.34
N LYS A 185 -6.29 -5.50 13.39
CA LYS A 185 -7.58 -4.80 13.41
C LYS A 185 -7.35 -3.35 13.80
N ALA A 186 -7.64 -2.44 12.88
CA ALA A 186 -7.55 -1.00 13.13
C ALA A 186 -8.75 -0.51 13.95
N ALA A 187 -8.56 0.57 14.69
CA ALA A 187 -9.61 1.22 15.48
C ALA A 187 -9.86 2.64 14.97
N GLY A 188 -11.14 3.07 15.01
CA GLY A 188 -11.53 4.42 14.59
C GLY A 188 -11.48 4.62 13.07
N TYR A 189 -11.47 5.88 12.64
CA TYR A 189 -11.43 6.27 11.22
C TYR A 189 -10.01 6.54 10.70
N ASP A 190 -8.99 6.46 11.53
CA ASP A 190 -7.58 6.56 11.11
C ASP A 190 -6.91 5.20 11.20
N VAL A 191 -6.61 4.63 10.06
CA VAL A 191 -5.93 3.34 9.91
C VAL A 191 -4.47 3.53 9.47
N THR A 192 -4.01 4.77 9.37
CA THR A 192 -2.75 5.17 8.74
C THR A 192 -1.53 4.52 9.41
N ASP A 193 -1.48 4.50 10.73
CA ASP A 193 -0.32 3.95 11.44
C ASP A 193 -0.22 2.44 11.26
N ALA A 194 -1.33 1.71 11.41
CA ALA A 194 -1.35 0.26 11.18
C ALA A 194 -0.98 -0.09 9.72
N PHE A 195 -1.47 0.71 8.77
CA PHE A 195 -1.12 0.58 7.35
C PHE A 195 0.38 0.81 7.11
N LYS A 196 0.97 1.89 7.65
CA LYS A 196 2.40 2.20 7.48
C LYS A 196 3.29 1.09 8.03
N ILE A 197 2.95 0.53 9.20
CA ILE A 197 3.68 -0.60 9.78
C ILE A 197 3.66 -1.81 8.85
N GLU A 198 2.49 -2.17 8.30
CA GLU A 198 2.38 -3.30 7.38
C GLU A 198 3.06 -3.03 6.04
N LYS A 199 3.01 -1.78 5.54
CA LYS A 199 3.68 -1.38 4.30
C LYS A 199 5.20 -1.51 4.39
N GLU A 200 5.78 -1.22 5.56
CA GLU A 200 7.21 -1.36 5.81
C GLU A 200 7.66 -2.82 5.96
N ARG A 201 6.72 -3.76 6.08
CA ARG A 201 7.04 -5.18 6.14
C ARG A 201 7.63 -5.64 4.82
N VAL A 202 8.86 -6.12 4.88
CA VAL A 202 9.62 -6.58 3.72
C VAL A 202 8.97 -7.81 3.09
N THR A 203 8.83 -7.81 1.77
CA THR A 203 8.45 -8.98 0.97
C THR A 203 9.43 -9.19 -0.17
N CYS A 204 9.74 -10.44 -0.50
CA CYS A 204 10.50 -10.75 -1.72
C CYS A 204 9.60 -11.00 -2.94
N MET A 205 8.28 -10.95 -2.78
CA MET A 205 7.30 -11.35 -3.79
C MET A 205 6.63 -10.14 -4.44
N ASN A 206 6.88 -9.93 -5.74
CA ASN A 206 6.03 -9.08 -6.56
C ASN A 206 4.74 -9.82 -6.94
N ILE A 207 3.65 -9.09 -7.03
CA ILE A 207 2.40 -9.56 -7.64
C ILE A 207 1.84 -8.44 -8.53
N ASP A 208 1.49 -8.78 -9.76
CA ASP A 208 0.83 -7.89 -10.70
C ASP A 208 -0.41 -8.61 -11.26
N VAL A 209 -1.48 -7.86 -11.50
CA VAL A 209 -2.76 -8.37 -12.00
C VAL A 209 -3.24 -7.55 -13.18
N GLU A 210 -3.77 -8.24 -14.19
CA GLU A 210 -4.41 -7.66 -15.38
C GLU A 210 -5.80 -8.28 -15.54
N ALA A 211 -6.76 -7.47 -15.95
CA ALA A 211 -8.13 -7.92 -16.16
C ALA A 211 -8.74 -7.29 -17.41
N GLN A 212 -9.45 -8.09 -18.19
CA GLN A 212 -10.06 -7.66 -19.44
C GLN A 212 -11.44 -8.31 -19.61
N TRP A 213 -12.37 -7.55 -20.19
CA TRP A 213 -13.62 -8.12 -20.67
C TRP A 213 -13.36 -9.12 -21.78
N ASP A 214 -14.13 -10.19 -21.84
CA ASP A 214 -14.12 -11.09 -22.97
C ASP A 214 -14.92 -10.52 -24.17
N GLU A 215 -14.94 -11.25 -25.27
CA GLU A 215 -15.64 -10.83 -26.50
C GLU A 215 -17.15 -10.65 -26.30
N THR A 216 -17.75 -11.38 -25.34
CA THR A 216 -19.18 -11.26 -24.99
C THR A 216 -19.45 -10.02 -24.11
N ASN A 217 -18.39 -9.41 -23.57
CA ASN A 217 -18.46 -8.31 -22.63
C ASN A 217 -19.29 -8.61 -21.37
N ASP A 218 -19.32 -9.86 -20.95
CA ASP A 218 -20.04 -10.32 -19.74
C ASP A 218 -19.19 -11.18 -18.79
N ASN A 219 -18.00 -11.61 -19.25
CA ASN A 219 -17.03 -12.29 -18.40
C ASN A 219 -15.76 -11.43 -18.31
N ILE A 220 -15.07 -11.53 -17.19
CA ILE A 220 -13.79 -10.86 -16.96
C ILE A 220 -12.71 -11.91 -16.88
N ARG A 221 -11.75 -11.87 -17.80
CA ARG A 221 -10.55 -12.70 -17.78
C ARG A 221 -9.49 -12.02 -16.95
N VAL A 222 -8.92 -12.72 -16.00
CA VAL A 222 -7.90 -12.22 -15.08
C VAL A 222 -6.61 -13.00 -15.28
N THR A 223 -5.49 -12.30 -15.41
CA THR A 223 -4.15 -12.89 -15.42
C THR A 223 -3.33 -12.26 -14.33
N THR A 224 -2.70 -13.08 -13.50
CA THR A 224 -1.83 -12.63 -12.41
C THR A 224 -0.44 -13.18 -12.63
N GLN A 225 0.56 -12.34 -12.38
CA GLN A 225 1.97 -12.68 -12.41
C GLN A 225 2.55 -12.52 -11.02
N VAL A 226 3.32 -13.52 -10.58
CA VAL A 226 4.04 -13.49 -9.31
C VAL A 226 5.51 -13.72 -9.61
N GLU A 227 6.37 -12.80 -9.17
CA GLU A 227 7.81 -12.82 -9.42
C GLU A 227 8.57 -12.58 -8.12
N PRO A 228 9.28 -13.57 -7.58
CA PRO A 228 10.17 -13.35 -6.46
C PRO A 228 11.44 -12.62 -6.92
N CYS A 229 11.82 -11.54 -6.25
CA CYS A 229 13.10 -10.87 -6.50
C CYS A 229 14.30 -11.67 -6.00
N MET A 230 14.06 -12.55 -5.02
CA MET A 230 14.97 -13.55 -4.50
C MET A 230 14.18 -14.80 -4.11
N ALA A 231 14.81 -15.97 -4.11
CA ALA A 231 14.14 -17.20 -3.72
C ALA A 231 13.62 -17.09 -2.27
N PRO A 232 12.32 -17.32 -2.03
CA PRO A 232 11.80 -17.41 -0.67
C PRO A 232 12.33 -18.66 0.04
N ALA A 233 11.97 -18.87 1.30
CA ALA A 233 12.33 -20.08 2.02
C ALA A 233 11.86 -21.33 1.28
N ALA A 234 12.68 -22.38 1.26
CA ALA A 234 12.45 -23.57 0.40
C ALA A 234 11.13 -24.30 0.69
N ASP A 235 10.60 -24.15 1.89
CA ASP A 235 9.35 -24.76 2.34
C ASP A 235 8.14 -23.80 2.32
N ASP A 236 8.34 -22.56 1.87
CA ASP A 236 7.25 -21.61 1.67
C ASP A 236 6.45 -21.99 0.41
N THR A 237 5.14 -21.95 0.58
CA THR A 237 4.18 -22.22 -0.50
C THR A 237 3.20 -21.06 -0.60
N TYR A 238 2.77 -20.77 -1.81
CA TYR A 238 1.93 -19.61 -2.09
C TYR A 238 0.71 -19.95 -2.90
N ALA A 239 -0.35 -19.19 -2.72
CA ALA A 239 -1.57 -19.30 -3.52
C ALA A 239 -2.22 -17.93 -3.71
N ILE A 240 -3.01 -17.75 -4.75
CA ILE A 240 -3.67 -16.51 -5.10
C ILE A 240 -5.17 -16.61 -4.84
N GLY A 241 -5.74 -15.62 -4.15
CA GLY A 241 -7.16 -15.37 -4.06
C GLY A 241 -7.55 -14.11 -4.84
N TYR A 242 -8.81 -14.02 -5.26
CA TYR A 242 -9.31 -12.92 -6.07
C TYR A 242 -10.60 -12.34 -5.50
N VAL A 243 -10.76 -11.04 -5.65
CA VAL A 243 -12.02 -10.34 -5.41
C VAL A 243 -12.33 -9.46 -6.60
N LEU A 244 -13.54 -9.53 -7.09
CA LEU A 244 -14.13 -8.53 -7.96
C LEU A 244 -14.78 -7.49 -7.06
N THR A 245 -14.36 -6.24 -7.18
CA THR A 245 -14.94 -5.10 -6.46
C THR A 245 -15.57 -4.10 -7.42
N ALA A 246 -16.53 -3.34 -6.91
CA ALA A 246 -17.13 -2.23 -7.65
C ALA A 246 -17.25 -0.99 -6.74
N SER A 247 -17.06 0.18 -7.33
CA SER A 247 -17.16 1.48 -6.64
C SER A 247 -18.28 2.33 -7.21
N GLY A 248 -18.71 3.32 -6.44
CA GLY A 248 -19.79 4.22 -6.85
C GLY A 248 -21.18 3.59 -6.77
N LEU A 249 -21.35 2.56 -5.93
CA LEU A 249 -22.65 1.92 -5.76
C LEU A 249 -23.58 2.82 -4.96
N THR A 250 -24.76 3.07 -5.50
CA THR A 250 -25.78 3.90 -4.89
C THR A 250 -27.18 3.41 -5.27
N ASN A 251 -28.16 3.67 -4.42
CA ASN A 251 -29.57 3.39 -4.68
C ASN A 251 -30.43 4.37 -3.84
N GLU A 252 -31.50 4.89 -4.43
CA GLU A 252 -32.39 5.84 -3.74
C GLU A 252 -33.07 5.26 -2.48
N GLN A 253 -33.20 3.93 -2.41
CA GLN A 253 -33.78 3.23 -1.27
C GLN A 253 -32.75 2.87 -0.19
N TRP A 254 -31.48 3.06 -0.47
CA TRP A 254 -30.43 2.71 0.48
C TRP A 254 -30.23 3.82 1.49
N VAL A 255 -30.18 3.43 2.75
CA VAL A 255 -29.87 4.29 3.88
C VAL A 255 -28.81 3.62 4.74
N GLN A 256 -27.85 4.38 5.16
CA GLN A 256 -26.87 3.95 6.16
C GLN A 256 -27.32 4.42 7.54
N GLU A 257 -27.50 3.52 8.47
CA GLU A 257 -27.71 3.92 9.86
C GLU A 257 -26.43 4.58 10.39
N ALA A 258 -26.58 5.72 11.05
CA ALA A 258 -25.46 6.52 11.54
C ALA A 258 -25.84 7.31 12.78
N ASN A 259 -24.88 7.60 13.63
CA ASN A 259 -25.06 8.38 14.87
C ASN A 259 -23.97 9.45 14.99
N TYR A 260 -23.86 10.30 13.95
CA TYR A 260 -22.79 11.31 13.88
C TYR A 260 -23.30 12.74 13.75
N SER A 261 -24.61 12.95 13.60
CA SER A 261 -25.19 14.29 13.43
C SER A 261 -24.97 15.23 14.61
N GLU A 262 -24.83 14.69 15.83
CA GLU A 262 -24.55 15.47 17.04
C GLU A 262 -23.10 16.00 17.10
N TYR A 263 -22.22 15.45 16.29
CA TYR A 263 -20.79 15.76 16.31
C TYR A 263 -20.39 16.75 15.22
N ALA A 264 -21.34 17.39 14.56
CA ALA A 264 -21.15 18.19 13.36
C ALA A 264 -20.26 19.45 13.54
N SER A 265 -20.00 19.92 14.78
CA SER A 265 -19.36 21.23 14.93
C SER A 265 -17.87 21.20 15.24
N ASP A 266 -17.42 20.52 16.28
CA ASP A 266 -16.02 20.62 16.72
C ASP A 266 -15.28 19.29 16.86
N THR A 267 -15.98 18.18 17.12
CA THR A 267 -15.36 16.89 17.39
C THR A 267 -14.71 16.28 16.14
N TYR A 268 -15.19 16.59 14.94
CA TYR A 268 -14.69 16.06 13.67
C TYR A 268 -14.05 17.12 12.76
N LYS A 269 -13.61 18.27 13.31
CA LYS A 269 -12.93 19.31 12.52
C LYS A 269 -11.67 18.80 11.81
N ASP A 270 -10.97 17.84 12.42
CA ASP A 270 -9.75 17.21 11.90
C ASP A 270 -10.05 15.83 11.25
N ALA A 271 -11.33 15.44 11.12
CA ALA A 271 -11.72 14.20 10.47
C ALA A 271 -11.55 14.28 8.95
N PRO A 272 -11.40 13.13 8.27
CA PRO A 272 -11.43 13.06 6.80
C PRO A 272 -12.67 13.74 6.22
N GLU A 273 -12.52 14.30 5.02
CA GLU A 273 -13.63 15.03 4.35
C GLU A 273 -14.87 14.15 4.18
N GLU A 274 -14.67 12.86 3.95
CA GLU A 274 -15.76 11.88 3.81
C GLU A 274 -16.62 11.77 5.09
N MET A 275 -16.02 11.99 6.27
CA MET A 275 -16.76 11.96 7.54
C MET A 275 -17.73 13.13 7.70
N LYS A 276 -17.43 14.27 7.09
CA LYS A 276 -18.31 15.45 7.10
C LYS A 276 -19.68 15.16 6.47
N PHE A 277 -19.71 14.29 5.45
CA PHE A 277 -20.96 13.83 4.86
C PHE A 277 -21.89 13.16 5.88
N TYR A 278 -21.34 12.33 6.76
CA TYR A 278 -22.10 11.65 7.81
C TYR A 278 -22.39 12.54 9.01
N ALA A 279 -21.73 13.68 9.14
CA ALA A 279 -22.00 14.66 10.18
C ALA A 279 -23.04 15.72 9.77
N ASP A 280 -23.29 15.89 8.46
CA ASP A 280 -24.24 16.88 7.96
C ASP A 280 -25.68 16.42 8.18
N ILE A 281 -26.40 17.18 9.03
CA ILE A 281 -27.80 16.92 9.37
C ILE A 281 -28.75 16.90 8.17
N ASN A 282 -28.40 17.60 7.08
CA ASN A 282 -29.22 17.65 5.87
C ASN A 282 -29.24 16.33 5.10
N ASN A 283 -28.27 15.46 5.34
CA ASN A 283 -28.21 14.12 4.76
C ASN A 283 -29.06 13.09 5.53
N TYR A 284 -29.56 13.45 6.73
CA TYR A 284 -30.35 12.55 7.56
C TYR A 284 -31.83 12.52 7.19
N VAL A 285 -32.42 11.35 7.38
CA VAL A 285 -33.86 11.08 7.25
C VAL A 285 -34.32 10.30 8.48
N GLU A 286 -35.67 10.28 8.71
CA GLU A 286 -36.28 9.48 9.78
C GLU A 286 -35.67 9.71 11.18
N GLY A 287 -35.74 10.94 11.68
CA GLY A 287 -35.39 11.26 13.08
C GLY A 287 -33.88 11.22 13.37
N TYR A 288 -33.07 11.58 12.38
CA TYR A 288 -31.59 11.74 12.53
C TYR A 288 -30.81 10.49 12.82
N SER A 289 -31.30 9.34 12.37
CA SER A 289 -30.61 8.06 12.55
C SER A 289 -30.20 7.36 11.26
N LYS A 290 -30.65 7.89 10.11
CA LYS A 290 -30.42 7.28 8.79
C LYS A 290 -29.93 8.32 7.79
N VAL A 291 -28.81 8.05 7.15
CA VAL A 291 -28.18 8.88 6.11
C VAL A 291 -28.51 8.32 4.74
N LYS A 292 -29.01 9.14 3.83
CA LYS A 292 -29.27 8.80 2.43
C LYS A 292 -28.21 9.39 1.51
N GLY A 293 -28.18 8.91 0.26
CA GLY A 293 -27.25 9.40 -0.76
C GLY A 293 -25.81 8.92 -0.54
N VAL A 294 -25.62 7.90 0.31
CA VAL A 294 -24.32 7.28 0.52
C VAL A 294 -23.87 6.60 -0.75
N VAL A 295 -22.62 6.83 -1.12
CA VAL A 295 -21.93 6.14 -2.21
C VAL A 295 -20.99 5.13 -1.61
N PHE A 296 -21.18 3.87 -1.95
CA PHE A 296 -20.35 2.78 -1.44
C PHE A 296 -19.26 2.44 -2.46
N ASN A 297 -18.01 2.43 -1.99
CA ASN A 297 -16.84 2.18 -2.81
C ASN A 297 -16.15 0.85 -2.43
N HIS A 298 -15.38 0.32 -3.36
CA HIS A 298 -14.56 -0.90 -3.18
C HIS A 298 -15.35 -2.12 -2.69
N VAL A 299 -16.66 -2.15 -2.99
CA VAL A 299 -17.57 -3.20 -2.50
C VAL A 299 -17.22 -4.54 -3.14
N ALA A 300 -17.00 -5.56 -2.32
CA ALA A 300 -16.79 -6.93 -2.77
C ALA A 300 -18.07 -7.49 -3.40
N ILE A 301 -18.00 -7.84 -4.68
CA ILE A 301 -19.12 -8.36 -5.47
C ILE A 301 -19.07 -9.88 -5.59
N GLU A 302 -17.91 -10.42 -5.90
CA GLU A 302 -17.65 -11.85 -6.03
C GLU A 302 -16.21 -12.15 -5.63
N SER A 303 -15.94 -13.33 -5.08
CA SER A 303 -14.58 -13.72 -4.72
C SER A 303 -14.27 -15.17 -5.06
N GLN A 304 -12.99 -15.47 -5.20
CA GLN A 304 -12.48 -16.80 -5.46
C GLN A 304 -11.25 -17.03 -4.59
N GLY A 305 -11.28 -18.06 -3.76
CA GLY A 305 -10.13 -18.49 -2.96
C GLY A 305 -9.69 -17.50 -1.86
N MET A 306 -10.55 -16.61 -1.40
CA MET A 306 -10.16 -15.57 -0.42
C MET A 306 -9.88 -16.10 0.99
N GLN A 307 -10.18 -17.34 1.29
CA GLN A 307 -9.82 -17.94 2.59
C GLN A 307 -8.32 -18.24 2.71
N ARG A 308 -7.71 -18.81 1.66
CA ARG A 308 -6.31 -19.33 1.68
C ARG A 308 -5.62 -19.28 0.32
N GLY A 309 -6.22 -18.70 -0.69
CA GLY A 309 -5.87 -18.83 -2.09
C GLY A 309 -6.56 -20.04 -2.76
N LEU A 310 -6.63 -20.00 -4.07
CA LEU A 310 -7.10 -21.11 -4.91
C LEU A 310 -6.08 -22.24 -4.88
N ALA A 311 -6.55 -23.46 -4.71
CA ALA A 311 -5.71 -24.64 -4.76
C ALA A 311 -4.97 -24.72 -6.11
N ASN A 312 -3.67 -25.01 -6.06
CA ASN A 312 -2.80 -25.12 -7.24
C ASN A 312 -2.72 -23.87 -8.13
N SER A 313 -3.11 -22.69 -7.64
CA SER A 313 -2.92 -21.44 -8.40
C SER A 313 -1.44 -21.11 -8.62
N LEU A 314 -0.58 -21.52 -7.71
CA LEU A 314 0.87 -21.46 -7.85
C LEU A 314 1.49 -22.79 -7.42
N THR A 315 2.25 -23.42 -8.30
CA THR A 315 2.85 -24.75 -8.05
C THR A 315 4.35 -24.77 -8.25
N GLY A 316 5.02 -25.73 -7.64
CA GLY A 316 6.47 -25.93 -7.73
C GLY A 316 7.28 -24.90 -6.94
N SER A 317 8.60 -25.07 -6.95
CA SER A 317 9.55 -24.18 -6.26
C SER A 317 9.58 -22.80 -6.89
N PHE A 318 9.93 -21.79 -6.10
CA PHE A 318 10.11 -20.42 -6.56
C PHE A 318 11.59 -20.11 -6.66
N TYR A 319 12.02 -19.61 -7.82
CA TYR A 319 13.38 -19.18 -8.07
C TYR A 319 13.44 -17.68 -8.29
N SER A 320 14.56 -17.05 -7.97
CA SER A 320 14.77 -15.61 -8.16
C SER A 320 14.45 -15.18 -9.60
N ASN A 321 13.63 -14.16 -9.74
CA ASN A 321 13.24 -13.56 -11.03
C ASN A 321 12.47 -14.51 -11.97
N GLU A 322 11.98 -15.66 -11.47
CA GLU A 322 11.09 -16.55 -12.25
C GLU A 322 9.65 -16.11 -12.11
N VAL A 323 9.01 -15.76 -13.23
CA VAL A 323 7.62 -15.36 -13.26
C VAL A 323 6.71 -16.59 -13.28
N LYS A 324 5.84 -16.72 -12.27
CA LYS A 324 4.73 -17.67 -12.28
C LYS A 324 3.44 -16.94 -12.62
N LYS A 325 2.60 -17.60 -13.45
CA LYS A 325 1.33 -17.03 -13.90
C LYS A 325 0.16 -17.90 -13.45
N HIS A 326 -0.94 -17.24 -13.12
CA HIS A 326 -2.23 -17.87 -12.90
C HIS A 326 -3.32 -17.06 -13.59
N SER A 327 -4.32 -17.75 -14.16
CA SER A 327 -5.46 -17.10 -14.78
C SER A 327 -6.76 -17.65 -14.22
N THR A 328 -7.75 -16.78 -14.08
CA THR A 328 -9.13 -17.13 -13.69
C THR A 328 -10.13 -16.29 -14.46
N ILE A 329 -11.41 -16.62 -14.33
CA ILE A 329 -12.51 -15.90 -14.98
C ILE A 329 -13.61 -15.65 -13.96
N PHE A 330 -14.14 -14.42 -13.96
CA PHE A 330 -15.40 -14.07 -13.34
C PHE A 330 -16.48 -14.10 -14.41
N HIS A 331 -17.58 -14.83 -14.17
CA HIS A 331 -18.59 -15.13 -15.17
C HIS A 331 -19.90 -14.37 -14.92
N ASN A 332 -20.60 -14.01 -16.04
CA ASN A 332 -21.95 -13.47 -15.99
C ASN A 332 -22.05 -12.22 -15.09
N ILE A 333 -21.23 -11.23 -15.34
CA ILE A 333 -21.16 -10.00 -14.52
C ILE A 333 -22.48 -9.23 -14.59
N SER A 334 -23.23 -9.35 -15.69
CA SER A 334 -24.56 -8.74 -15.86
C SER A 334 -25.61 -9.19 -14.84
N LYS A 335 -25.37 -10.31 -14.15
CA LYS A 335 -26.25 -10.76 -13.03
C LYS A 335 -26.25 -9.80 -11.84
N TYR A 336 -25.20 -8.98 -11.71
CA TYR A 336 -25.07 -8.02 -10.60
C TYR A 336 -25.65 -6.66 -10.99
N SER A 337 -26.96 -6.53 -10.90
CA SER A 337 -27.67 -5.27 -11.24
C SER A 337 -27.27 -4.07 -10.36
N VAL A 338 -26.60 -4.31 -9.24
CA VAL A 338 -26.06 -3.30 -8.34
C VAL A 338 -24.90 -2.50 -9.00
N ILE A 339 -24.24 -3.07 -9.99
CA ILE A 339 -23.15 -2.42 -10.74
C ILE A 339 -23.76 -1.51 -11.82
N SER A 340 -23.84 -0.23 -11.56
CA SER A 340 -24.35 0.76 -12.51
C SER A 340 -23.28 1.26 -13.51
N ASP A 341 -22.03 1.25 -13.08
CA ASP A 341 -20.88 1.74 -13.86
C ASP A 341 -19.76 0.69 -13.92
N ARG A 342 -19.66 0.02 -15.06
CA ARG A 342 -18.64 -1.04 -15.28
C ARG A 342 -17.22 -0.52 -15.32
N SER A 343 -17.01 0.77 -15.60
CA SER A 343 -15.67 1.38 -15.59
C SER A 343 -15.07 1.47 -14.19
N LYS A 344 -15.88 1.27 -13.15
CA LYS A 344 -15.49 1.29 -11.74
C LYS A 344 -15.34 -0.11 -11.13
N ILE A 345 -15.27 -1.13 -11.98
CA ILE A 345 -14.96 -2.49 -11.54
C ILE A 345 -13.45 -2.65 -11.47
N GLU A 346 -12.98 -3.17 -10.33
CA GLU A 346 -11.59 -3.55 -10.13
C GLU A 346 -11.49 -5.05 -9.82
N ILE A 347 -10.38 -5.65 -10.22
CA ILE A 347 -9.97 -6.97 -9.74
C ILE A 347 -8.85 -6.80 -8.73
N VAL A 348 -9.03 -7.38 -7.58
CA VAL A 348 -8.04 -7.52 -6.53
C VAL A 348 -7.48 -8.94 -6.57
N ALA A 349 -6.15 -9.07 -6.58
CA ALA A 349 -5.43 -10.33 -6.42
C ALA A 349 -4.63 -10.29 -5.11
N VAL A 350 -4.78 -11.32 -4.28
CA VAL A 350 -4.12 -11.42 -2.97
C VAL A 350 -3.22 -12.64 -2.95
N LEU A 351 -1.94 -12.42 -2.67
CA LEU A 351 -0.94 -13.49 -2.52
C LEU A 351 -0.88 -13.94 -1.06
N PHE A 352 -1.23 -15.19 -0.85
CA PHE A 352 -1.15 -15.84 0.46
C PHE A 352 0.13 -16.68 0.56
N ASN A 353 0.88 -16.52 1.65
CA ASN A 353 1.81 -17.56 2.09
C ASN A 353 0.99 -18.62 2.83
N THR A 354 0.82 -19.77 2.21
CA THR A 354 -0.08 -20.82 2.73
C THR A 354 0.45 -21.55 3.95
N LYS A 355 1.78 -21.51 4.16
CA LYS A 355 2.44 -22.06 5.34
C LYS A 355 2.21 -21.19 6.57
N THR A 356 2.48 -19.88 6.45
CA THR A 356 2.30 -18.92 7.56
C THR A 356 0.86 -18.46 7.73
N ARG A 357 0.01 -18.68 6.71
CA ARG A 357 -1.37 -18.18 6.59
C ARG A 357 -1.47 -16.66 6.56
N LYS A 358 -0.39 -15.97 6.23
CA LYS A 358 -0.33 -14.51 6.12
C LYS A 358 -0.53 -14.05 4.69
N ILE A 359 -1.04 -12.83 4.54
CA ILE A 359 -1.05 -12.14 3.25
C ILE A 359 0.35 -11.60 3.01
N GLU A 360 0.96 -12.07 1.92
CA GLU A 360 2.32 -11.71 1.53
C GLU A 360 2.35 -10.37 0.81
N ASN A 361 1.48 -10.23 -0.19
CA ASN A 361 1.34 -9.02 -0.99
C ASN A 361 -0.05 -9.00 -1.65
N ALA A 362 -0.42 -7.88 -2.26
CA ALA A 362 -1.65 -7.75 -3.02
C ALA A 362 -1.45 -6.87 -4.26
N ALA A 363 -2.38 -6.97 -5.21
CA ALA A 363 -2.43 -6.10 -6.38
C ALA A 363 -3.87 -5.81 -6.77
N ARG A 364 -4.12 -4.71 -7.49
CA ARG A 364 -5.42 -4.41 -8.08
C ARG A 364 -5.27 -3.76 -9.44
N CYS A 365 -6.28 -3.92 -10.28
CA CYS A 365 -6.38 -3.22 -11.55
C CYS A 365 -7.84 -2.97 -11.92
N TYR A 366 -8.10 -1.92 -12.70
CA TYR A 366 -9.39 -1.75 -13.38
C TYR A 366 -9.53 -2.76 -14.52
N VAL A 367 -10.77 -3.10 -14.84
CA VAL A 367 -11.06 -4.01 -15.96
C VAL A 367 -10.99 -3.22 -17.27
N GLY A 368 -10.06 -3.60 -18.15
CA GLY A 368 -9.93 -3.02 -19.49
C GLY A 368 -10.96 -3.53 -20.50
N ASP A 369 -11.16 -2.78 -21.55
CA ASP A 369 -12.11 -3.14 -22.62
C ASP A 369 -11.56 -4.18 -23.63
N GLY A 370 -10.36 -4.67 -23.40
CA GLY A 370 -9.68 -5.65 -24.25
C GLY A 370 -9.17 -5.12 -25.59
N LYS A 371 -9.37 -3.82 -25.86
CA LYS A 371 -9.00 -3.20 -27.14
C LYS A 371 -7.62 -2.54 -27.13
N ASP A 372 -7.18 -2.08 -25.96
CA ASP A 372 -5.96 -1.26 -25.80
C ASP A 372 -4.80 -2.01 -25.11
N GLY A 373 -4.86 -3.33 -24.98
CA GLY A 373 -3.85 -4.12 -24.28
C GLY A 373 -4.00 -4.04 -22.76
N PRO A 374 -3.03 -4.57 -21.99
CA PRO A 374 -3.14 -4.70 -20.55
C PRO A 374 -3.33 -3.33 -19.88
N THR A 375 -4.39 -3.23 -19.06
CA THR A 375 -4.68 -2.05 -18.23
C THR A 375 -4.00 -2.14 -16.88
N GLY A 376 -2.77 -2.67 -16.85
CA GLY A 376 -1.95 -2.79 -15.67
C GLY A 376 -1.21 -1.49 -15.32
N ILE A 377 -0.27 -1.61 -14.40
CA ILE A 377 0.60 -0.53 -13.87
C ILE A 377 1.27 0.33 -14.96
N GLU A 378 1.43 -0.16 -16.19
CA GLU A 378 1.94 0.64 -17.31
C GLU A 378 1.09 1.87 -17.64
N GLN A 379 -0.20 1.88 -17.35
CA GLN A 379 -1.02 3.09 -17.54
C GLN A 379 -0.80 4.11 -16.42
N ILE A 380 -0.47 3.66 -15.22
CA ILE A 380 -0.16 4.52 -14.07
C ILE A 380 1.25 5.11 -14.21
N THR A 381 2.17 4.37 -14.81
CA THR A 381 3.56 4.83 -15.10
C THR A 381 3.70 5.57 -16.42
N ARG A 382 2.68 5.62 -17.28
CA ARG A 382 2.67 6.63 -18.32
C ARG A 382 2.68 7.98 -17.64
N PRO A 383 3.76 8.77 -17.76
CA PRO A 383 3.67 10.15 -17.35
C PRO A 383 2.43 10.66 -18.05
N ILE A 384 1.48 11.23 -17.30
CA ILE A 384 0.41 12.03 -17.88
C ILE A 384 1.16 12.91 -18.86
N ALA A 385 1.06 12.59 -20.14
CA ALA A 385 1.69 13.40 -21.18
C ALA A 385 1.12 14.77 -20.91
N ALA A 386 1.95 15.61 -20.32
CA ALA A 386 1.55 16.92 -19.90
C ALA A 386 1.03 17.62 -21.16
N LYS A 387 -0.29 17.66 -21.31
CA LYS A 387 -0.95 18.60 -22.22
C LYS A 387 -0.71 20.04 -21.75
N ASN A 388 0.36 20.26 -21.05
CA ASN A 388 0.87 21.56 -20.65
C ASN A 388 2.13 21.87 -21.44
N SER A 389 1.97 22.03 -22.76
CA SER A 389 2.90 22.82 -23.57
C SER A 389 2.80 24.28 -23.13
N GLY A 390 3.30 24.60 -21.95
CA GLY A 390 3.32 25.93 -21.38
C GLY A 390 4.67 26.23 -20.73
N ILE A 391 5.08 27.48 -20.80
CA ILE A 391 6.21 28.00 -20.04
C ILE A 391 5.65 28.56 -18.75
N TYR A 392 6.21 28.14 -17.61
CA TYR A 392 5.81 28.58 -16.28
C TYR A 392 7.00 29.23 -15.55
N ASP A 393 6.73 30.26 -14.78
CA ASP A 393 7.74 30.82 -13.86
C ASP A 393 8.03 29.85 -12.68
N LEU A 394 9.00 30.16 -11.85
CA LEU A 394 9.36 29.33 -10.70
C LEU A 394 8.28 29.28 -9.60
N GLN A 395 7.28 30.17 -9.66
CA GLN A 395 6.11 30.16 -8.80
C GLN A 395 4.94 29.36 -9.38
N GLY A 396 5.12 28.73 -10.56
CA GLY A 396 4.11 27.90 -11.21
C GLY A 396 3.05 28.68 -12.01
N ARG A 397 3.23 30.00 -12.23
CA ARG A 397 2.32 30.82 -13.03
C ARG A 397 2.67 30.68 -14.51
N ARG A 398 1.67 30.49 -15.35
CA ARG A 398 1.85 30.36 -16.80
C ARG A 398 2.31 31.70 -17.40
N VAL A 399 3.39 31.67 -18.15
CA VAL A 399 3.92 32.84 -18.87
C VAL A 399 3.15 32.99 -20.18
N SER A 400 2.41 34.10 -20.34
CA SER A 400 1.73 34.48 -21.57
C SER A 400 2.63 35.43 -22.36
N GLY A 401 3.00 35.03 -23.59
CA GLY A 401 3.88 35.79 -24.48
C GLY A 401 5.33 35.29 -24.50
N LYS A 402 6.23 36.04 -25.09
CA LYS A 402 7.65 35.68 -25.22
C LYS A 402 8.34 35.84 -23.85
N PRO A 403 8.88 34.74 -23.28
CA PRO A 403 9.53 34.84 -21.97
C PRO A 403 10.79 35.71 -22.05
N GLN A 404 11.06 36.46 -21.01
CA GLN A 404 12.31 37.17 -20.85
C GLN A 404 13.43 36.20 -20.45
N ALA A 405 14.71 36.65 -20.57
CA ALA A 405 15.83 35.83 -20.11
C ALA A 405 15.68 35.47 -18.62
N GLY A 406 15.73 34.19 -18.30
CA GLY A 406 15.52 33.71 -16.92
C GLY A 406 15.28 32.22 -16.81
N MET A 407 15.09 31.76 -15.58
CA MET A 407 14.79 30.34 -15.27
C MET A 407 13.27 30.10 -15.30
N TYR A 408 12.87 29.08 -16.06
CA TYR A 408 11.47 28.70 -16.25
C TYR A 408 11.29 27.20 -16.16
N ILE A 409 10.07 26.76 -15.97
CA ILE A 409 9.65 25.37 -16.08
C ILE A 409 9.00 25.17 -17.46
N VAL A 410 9.67 24.43 -18.33
CA VAL A 410 9.21 24.12 -19.70
C VAL A 410 9.05 22.62 -19.81
N ASN A 411 7.82 22.12 -20.09
CA ASN A 411 7.52 20.70 -20.16
C ASN A 411 7.97 19.92 -18.89
N GLY A 412 7.73 20.50 -17.72
CA GLY A 412 8.08 19.90 -16.44
C GLY A 412 9.57 19.93 -16.07
N LYS A 413 10.44 20.53 -16.89
CA LYS A 413 11.88 20.65 -16.61
C LYS A 413 12.29 22.10 -16.41
N LYS A 414 13.18 22.36 -15.43
CA LYS A 414 13.80 23.67 -15.26
C LYS A 414 14.75 23.95 -16.43
N MET A 415 14.55 25.06 -17.12
CA MET A 415 15.36 25.51 -18.25
C MET A 415 15.68 26.99 -18.15
N MET A 416 16.89 27.34 -18.53
CA MET A 416 17.31 28.74 -18.69
C MET A 416 16.93 29.20 -20.10
N ILE A 417 16.09 30.20 -20.22
CA ILE A 417 15.80 30.90 -21.48
C ILE A 417 16.74 32.10 -21.55
N LYS A 418 17.51 32.18 -22.61
CA LYS A 418 18.47 33.29 -22.89
C LYS A 418 17.82 34.40 -23.68
#